data_726cc826990d4668abcff9827e4477e7
#
_entry.id   726cc826990d4668abcff9827e4477e7
#
_cell.length_a   1.000
_cell.length_b   1.000
_cell.length_c   1.000
_cell.angle_alpha   90.00
_cell.angle_beta   90.00
_cell.angle_gamma   90.00
#
_symmetry.space_group_name_H-M   'P 1'
#
loop_
_entity.id
_entity.type
_entity.pdbx_description
1 polymer ?
#
loop_
_entity_poly.entity_id
_entity_poly.type
_entity_poly.pdbx_seq_one_letter_code
_entity_poly.pdbx_strand_id
1 'polypeptide(L)'
;RDLHIEAHSFPTRRSSDLFHMPTPSRVITSNFGRRWGRRHQGLDIKVYIGDTIRAAFSGKVRVVKYDGNGYGKYIVIRHNNGLETIYGHLSKQIVSPNQTVRAGQPIGLGGNTGRSTGSHLHFETRLAGVALNPALFFDFANQDVTGDYYVFRRNTVAQESERATAARGTSSSLGYSRENIQGKGNQSHSSRQERSYNTDFSSHTPRNEASADNGKIFYHKVANGETLETIAKQHGISIEQLCRQNRIGRLTRVSEGQLLSITK
;
A
#
# COMPACT_ATOMS: atom_id res chain seq x y z
N ARG A 1 -22.13 17.26 -3.00
CA ARG A 1 -20.78 17.88 -3.03
C ARG A 1 -19.79 16.77 -3.16
N ASP A 2 -19.33 16.55 -4.37
CA ASP A 2 -18.29 15.56 -4.66
C ASP A 2 -16.97 16.08 -4.12
N LEU A 3 -16.47 15.41 -3.08
CA LEU A 3 -15.10 15.57 -2.64
C LEU A 3 -14.23 14.98 -3.76
N HIS A 4 -13.65 15.82 -4.59
CA HIS A 4 -12.52 15.47 -5.42
C HIS A 4 -11.36 15.12 -4.48
N ILE A 5 -11.27 13.83 -4.13
CA ILE A 5 -10.06 13.27 -3.54
C ILE A 5 -9.12 13.09 -4.73
N GLU A 6 -8.19 14.02 -4.89
CA GLU A 6 -7.09 13.88 -5.83
C GLU A 6 -6.40 12.55 -5.60
N ALA A 7 -6.13 11.83 -6.67
CA ALA A 7 -5.46 10.54 -6.62
C ALA A 7 -4.08 10.71 -5.98
N HIS A 8 -3.94 10.20 -4.77
CA HIS A 8 -2.64 10.15 -4.11
C HIS A 8 -1.89 8.93 -4.62
N SER A 9 -0.76 9.16 -5.28
CA SER A 9 0.14 8.08 -5.63
C SER A 9 0.97 7.70 -4.41
N PHE A 10 1.07 6.41 -4.18
CA PHE A 10 1.90 5.84 -3.12
C PHE A 10 3.20 5.34 -3.74
N PRO A 11 4.37 5.90 -3.39
CA PRO A 11 5.64 5.32 -3.81
C PRO A 11 5.80 3.97 -3.11
N THR A 12 5.93 2.93 -3.89
CA THR A 12 5.98 1.55 -3.43
C THR A 12 7.32 0.88 -3.68
N ARG A 13 8.31 1.58 -4.26
CA ARG A 13 9.62 0.97 -4.52
C ARG A 13 10.47 0.86 -3.27
N ARG A 14 11.17 -0.28 -3.17
CA ARG A 14 12.22 -0.70 -2.24
C ARG A 14 13.24 0.39 -1.89
N SER A 15 12.83 1.37 -1.14
CA SER A 15 13.67 1.96 -0.11
C SER A 15 13.10 1.42 1.20
N SER A 16 13.92 0.84 2.03
CA SER A 16 13.56 0.35 3.36
C SER A 16 12.89 1.43 4.23
N ASP A 17 12.92 2.67 3.78
CA ASP A 17 12.35 3.84 4.44
C ASP A 17 10.91 4.15 4.01
N LEU A 18 10.39 3.52 2.94
CA LEU A 18 9.08 3.86 2.38
C LEU A 18 8.01 2.82 2.67
N PHE A 19 8.35 1.53 2.72
CA PHE A 19 7.42 0.43 2.84
C PHE A 19 8.01 -0.76 3.62
N HIS A 20 7.16 -1.42 4.39
CA HIS A 20 7.46 -2.68 5.06
C HIS A 20 6.18 -3.49 5.25
N MET A 21 6.24 -4.81 5.09
CA MET A 21 5.09 -5.66 5.44
C MET A 21 4.81 -5.58 6.94
N PRO A 22 3.53 -5.45 7.34
CA PRO A 22 3.15 -5.34 8.76
C PRO A 22 3.49 -6.59 9.56
N THR A 23 3.61 -7.74 8.90
CA THR A 23 3.99 -9.03 9.47
C THR A 23 4.62 -9.90 8.37
N PRO A 24 5.56 -10.80 8.71
CA PRO A 24 6.10 -11.77 7.75
C PRO A 24 5.10 -12.88 7.39
N SER A 25 3.93 -12.91 8.01
CA SER A 25 2.90 -13.91 7.72
C SER A 25 2.36 -13.75 6.29
N ARG A 26 2.23 -14.88 5.60
CA ARG A 26 1.67 -14.99 4.25
C ARG A 26 0.24 -15.48 4.23
N VAL A 27 -0.30 -15.87 5.38
CA VAL A 27 -1.61 -16.52 5.51
C VAL A 27 -2.68 -15.51 5.85
N ILE A 28 -3.58 -15.26 4.91
CA ILE A 28 -4.79 -14.47 5.12
C ILE A 28 -5.89 -15.44 5.57
N THR A 29 -6.44 -15.23 6.76
CA THR A 29 -7.51 -16.05 7.35
C THR A 29 -8.89 -15.51 7.04
N SER A 30 -9.02 -14.22 6.70
CA SER A 30 -10.27 -13.61 6.29
C SER A 30 -10.04 -12.42 5.37
N ASN A 31 -10.79 -12.39 4.27
CA ASN A 31 -10.73 -11.33 3.27
C ASN A 31 -11.54 -10.09 3.65
N PHE A 32 -11.19 -8.98 3.03
CA PHE A 32 -11.97 -7.74 3.03
C PHE A 32 -13.34 -7.96 2.33
N GLY A 33 -14.37 -7.27 2.78
CA GLY A 33 -15.68 -7.27 2.13
C GLY A 33 -16.80 -7.89 2.96
N ARG A 34 -17.89 -8.29 2.31
CA ARG A 34 -19.07 -8.85 2.99
C ARG A 34 -18.81 -10.28 3.45
N ARG A 35 -19.11 -10.56 4.72
CA ARG A 35 -19.12 -11.90 5.30
C ARG A 35 -20.23 -12.01 6.36
N TRP A 36 -21.01 -13.07 6.35
CA TRP A 36 -22.06 -13.36 7.35
C TRP A 36 -22.94 -12.14 7.70
N GLY A 37 -23.40 -11.41 6.67
CA GLY A 37 -24.26 -10.24 6.84
C GLY A 37 -23.55 -8.97 7.35
N ARG A 38 -22.24 -8.99 7.57
CA ARG A 38 -21.45 -7.85 8.04
C ARG A 38 -20.36 -7.50 7.03
N ARG A 39 -19.89 -6.24 7.08
CA ARG A 39 -18.76 -5.79 6.27
C ARG A 39 -17.47 -5.90 7.08
N HIS A 40 -16.50 -6.67 6.58
CA HIS A 40 -15.15 -6.73 7.10
C HIS A 40 -14.32 -5.61 6.44
N GLN A 41 -13.77 -4.70 7.25
CA GLN A 41 -13.12 -3.49 6.76
C GLN A 41 -11.60 -3.64 6.59
N GLY A 42 -11.06 -4.83 6.77
CA GLY A 42 -9.65 -5.15 6.67
C GLY A 42 -9.38 -6.55 6.16
N LEU A 43 -8.14 -6.99 6.31
CA LEU A 43 -7.71 -8.38 6.19
C LEU A 43 -7.38 -8.93 7.57
N ASP A 44 -7.76 -10.17 7.82
CA ASP A 44 -7.27 -10.90 8.98
C ASP A 44 -6.09 -11.77 8.54
N ILE A 45 -4.94 -11.52 9.13
CA ILE A 45 -3.67 -12.17 8.80
C ILE A 45 -3.24 -13.00 9.99
N LYS A 46 -2.97 -14.28 9.78
CA LYS A 46 -2.58 -15.18 10.86
C LYS A 46 -1.24 -14.77 11.45
N VAL A 47 -1.24 -14.55 12.78
CA VAL A 47 -0.04 -14.32 13.58
C VAL A 47 -0.16 -15.09 14.89
N TYR A 48 0.97 -15.33 15.56
CA TYR A 48 0.98 -15.85 16.93
C TYR A 48 0.96 -14.69 17.93
N ILE A 49 0.49 -15.00 19.13
CA ILE A 49 0.59 -14.06 20.27
C ILE A 49 2.08 -13.79 20.51
N GLY A 50 2.46 -12.50 20.53
CA GLY A 50 3.84 -12.08 20.69
C GLY A 50 4.62 -11.86 19.40
N ASP A 51 4.09 -12.22 18.22
CA ASP A 51 4.73 -11.90 16.95
C ASP A 51 4.85 -10.38 16.78
N THR A 52 6.01 -9.93 16.29
CA THR A 52 6.24 -8.50 16.09
C THR A 52 5.38 -7.95 14.95
N ILE A 53 4.59 -6.92 15.25
CA ILE A 53 3.83 -6.15 14.27
C ILE A 53 4.57 -4.85 13.99
N ARG A 54 4.70 -4.49 12.70
CA ARG A 54 5.50 -3.37 12.22
C ARG A 54 4.66 -2.36 11.46
N ALA A 55 5.07 -1.09 11.50
CA ALA A 55 4.46 -0.02 10.71
C ALA A 55 4.67 -0.29 9.22
N ALA A 56 3.59 -0.26 8.44
CA ALA A 56 3.65 -0.53 7.00
C ALA A 56 4.33 0.61 6.21
N PHE A 57 4.16 1.85 6.65
CA PHE A 57 4.80 3.04 6.09
C PHE A 57 5.25 3.96 7.21
N SER A 58 6.15 4.89 6.89
CA SER A 58 6.50 5.98 7.80
C SER A 58 5.31 6.91 8.01
N GLY A 59 5.15 7.40 9.23
CA GLY A 59 4.01 8.26 9.57
C GLY A 59 3.94 8.63 11.04
N LYS A 60 2.78 9.15 11.45
CA LYS A 60 2.51 9.57 12.83
C LYS A 60 1.42 8.69 13.45
N VAL A 61 1.69 8.14 14.62
CA VAL A 61 0.71 7.40 15.42
C VAL A 61 -0.42 8.35 15.84
N ARG A 62 -1.62 8.05 15.39
CA ARG A 62 -2.81 8.87 15.66
C ARG A 62 -3.57 8.38 16.87
N VAL A 63 -3.71 7.06 16.99
CA VAL A 63 -4.51 6.42 18.05
C VAL A 63 -3.77 5.21 18.60
N VAL A 64 -3.77 5.09 19.92
CA VAL A 64 -3.37 3.89 20.67
C VAL A 64 -4.45 3.69 21.72
N LYS A 65 -5.35 2.71 21.51
CA LYS A 65 -6.52 2.50 22.39
C LYS A 65 -6.85 1.02 22.56
N TYR A 66 -7.80 0.76 23.42
CA TYR A 66 -8.44 -0.54 23.61
C TYR A 66 -9.95 -0.42 23.35
N ASP A 67 -10.47 -1.31 22.52
CA ASP A 67 -11.90 -1.48 22.23
C ASP A 67 -12.28 -2.95 22.43
N GLY A 68 -12.86 -3.25 23.60
CA GLY A 68 -13.18 -4.63 23.98
C GLY A 68 -14.22 -5.31 23.09
N ASN A 69 -15.12 -4.54 22.47
CA ASN A 69 -16.21 -5.05 21.63
C ASN A 69 -15.87 -5.02 20.12
N GLY A 70 -14.68 -4.56 19.76
CA GLY A 70 -14.23 -4.43 18.38
C GLY A 70 -12.77 -4.82 18.21
N TYR A 71 -11.92 -3.85 17.95
CA TYR A 71 -10.51 -4.02 17.59
C TYR A 71 -9.59 -4.58 18.69
N GLY A 72 -10.06 -4.69 19.94
CA GLY A 72 -9.17 -5.00 21.06
C GLY A 72 -8.13 -3.90 21.28
N LYS A 73 -6.91 -4.25 21.59
CA LYS A 73 -5.79 -3.31 21.57
C LYS A 73 -5.44 -3.00 20.12
N TYR A 74 -5.51 -1.72 19.73
CA TYR A 74 -5.29 -1.32 18.36
C TYR A 74 -4.48 -0.03 18.24
N ILE A 75 -3.84 0.13 17.09
CA ILE A 75 -3.04 1.30 16.72
C ILE A 75 -3.55 1.82 15.39
N VAL A 76 -3.66 3.13 15.25
CA VAL A 76 -3.90 3.81 13.97
C VAL A 76 -2.70 4.69 13.65
N ILE A 77 -2.14 4.53 12.46
CA ILE A 77 -1.04 5.36 11.96
C ILE A 77 -1.53 6.12 10.74
N ARG A 78 -1.32 7.44 10.72
CA ARG A 78 -1.50 8.29 9.55
C ARG A 78 -0.16 8.46 8.86
N HIS A 79 -0.13 8.13 7.58
CA HIS A 79 1.05 8.17 6.74
C HIS A 79 1.14 9.48 5.96
N ASN A 80 2.34 9.84 5.51
CA ASN A 80 2.59 11.09 4.77
C ASN A 80 1.85 11.17 3.43
N ASN A 81 1.45 10.01 2.89
CA ASN A 81 0.68 9.89 1.65
C ASN A 81 -0.85 10.00 1.87
N GLY A 82 -1.31 10.30 3.09
CA GLY A 82 -2.73 10.44 3.42
C GLY A 82 -3.45 9.13 3.74
N LEU A 83 -2.82 7.95 3.55
CA LEU A 83 -3.35 6.68 4.03
C LEU A 83 -3.32 6.62 5.56
N GLU A 84 -4.29 5.91 6.11
CA GLU A 84 -4.24 5.42 7.49
C GLU A 84 -4.20 3.89 7.48
N THR A 85 -3.38 3.32 8.35
CA THR A 85 -3.40 1.88 8.61
C THR A 85 -3.83 1.61 10.05
N ILE A 86 -4.61 0.54 10.24
CA ILE A 86 -5.10 0.09 11.54
C ILE A 86 -4.56 -1.30 11.81
N TYR A 87 -4.06 -1.50 13.02
CA TYR A 87 -3.50 -2.76 13.50
C TYR A 87 -4.28 -3.18 14.74
N GLY A 88 -5.16 -4.15 14.60
CA GLY A 88 -6.08 -4.62 15.63
C GLY A 88 -5.69 -5.95 16.27
N HIS A 89 -6.38 -6.28 17.34
CA HIS A 89 -6.29 -7.52 18.15
C HIS A 89 -4.92 -7.75 18.78
N LEU A 90 -4.14 -6.67 18.99
CA LEU A 90 -2.78 -6.76 19.55
C LEU A 90 -2.81 -7.28 21.00
N SER A 91 -1.76 -8.00 21.39
CA SER A 91 -1.51 -8.33 22.80
C SER A 91 -0.85 -7.18 23.54
N LYS A 92 0.02 -6.41 22.84
CA LYS A 92 0.74 -5.26 23.39
C LYS A 92 0.91 -4.18 22.34
N GLN A 93 0.73 -2.93 22.73
CA GLN A 93 1.07 -1.73 21.98
C GLN A 93 2.42 -1.21 22.54
N ILE A 94 3.39 -0.88 21.68
CA ILE A 94 4.73 -0.45 22.11
C ILE A 94 5.09 0.95 21.60
N VAL A 95 4.09 1.67 21.09
CA VAL A 95 4.20 3.07 20.66
C VAL A 95 3.14 3.92 21.37
N SER A 96 3.35 5.23 21.37
CA SER A 96 2.46 6.21 22.00
C SER A 96 1.75 7.09 20.97
N PRO A 97 0.57 7.67 21.29
CA PRO A 97 -0.07 8.67 20.45
C PRO A 97 0.89 9.83 20.15
N ASN A 98 0.80 10.35 18.92
CA ASN A 98 1.66 11.41 18.38
C ASN A 98 3.12 11.03 18.11
N GLN A 99 3.56 9.81 18.43
CA GLN A 99 4.88 9.33 18.07
C GLN A 99 5.04 9.23 16.55
N THR A 100 6.19 9.69 16.02
CA THR A 100 6.59 9.43 14.63
C THR A 100 7.23 8.05 14.55
N VAL A 101 6.85 7.28 13.55
CA VAL A 101 7.37 5.93 13.28
C VAL A 101 7.87 5.84 11.84
N ARG A 102 8.87 5.00 11.63
CA ARG A 102 9.38 4.66 10.29
C ARG A 102 8.73 3.38 9.79
N ALA A 103 8.70 3.20 8.48
CA ALA A 103 8.33 1.91 7.89
C ALA A 103 9.21 0.79 8.48
N GLY A 104 8.60 -0.34 8.82
CA GLY A 104 9.31 -1.47 9.44
C GLY A 104 9.56 -1.33 10.95
N GLN A 105 9.34 -0.17 11.54
CA GLN A 105 9.49 -0.01 12.98
C GLN A 105 8.50 -0.90 13.74
N PRO A 106 8.94 -1.68 14.75
CA PRO A 106 8.05 -2.40 15.66
C PRO A 106 7.06 -1.43 16.35
N ILE A 107 5.76 -1.75 16.32
CA ILE A 107 4.70 -0.91 16.89
C ILE A 107 3.84 -1.66 17.91
N GLY A 108 3.82 -2.99 17.84
CA GLY A 108 3.01 -3.82 18.73
C GLY A 108 3.35 -5.29 18.60
N LEU A 109 2.66 -6.09 19.38
CA LEU A 109 2.77 -7.56 19.35
C LEU A 109 1.43 -8.17 18.97
N GLY A 110 1.45 -9.19 18.12
CA GLY A 110 0.30 -10.00 17.73
C GLY A 110 -0.45 -10.54 18.94
N GLY A 111 -1.75 -10.70 18.82
CA GLY A 111 -2.58 -11.10 19.93
C GLY A 111 -3.94 -11.67 19.53
N ASN A 112 -4.86 -11.67 20.50
CA ASN A 112 -6.23 -12.15 20.37
C ASN A 112 -7.17 -11.33 21.26
N THR A 113 -7.00 -10.01 21.31
CA THR A 113 -7.80 -9.12 22.18
C THR A 113 -9.02 -8.56 21.44
N GLY A 114 -10.04 -8.13 22.19
CA GLY A 114 -11.29 -7.61 21.63
C GLY A 114 -12.17 -8.72 21.04
N ARG A 115 -12.93 -8.38 19.99
CA ARG A 115 -13.82 -9.37 19.33
C ARG A 115 -13.03 -10.23 18.34
N SER A 116 -12.31 -11.21 18.84
CA SER A 116 -11.48 -12.12 18.08
C SER A 116 -11.69 -13.55 18.54
N THR A 117 -11.74 -14.51 17.60
CA THR A 117 -11.96 -15.95 17.87
C THR A 117 -10.66 -16.76 17.83
N GLY A 118 -9.54 -16.15 17.50
CA GLY A 118 -8.24 -16.78 17.43
C GLY A 118 -7.15 -15.76 17.08
N SER A 119 -5.88 -16.04 17.41
CA SER A 119 -4.82 -15.04 17.23
C SER A 119 -4.62 -14.70 15.75
N HIS A 120 -4.77 -13.42 15.43
CA HIS A 120 -4.55 -12.84 14.11
C HIS A 120 -4.27 -11.34 14.22
N LEU A 121 -3.70 -10.77 13.19
CA LEU A 121 -3.64 -9.33 12.98
C LEU A 121 -4.84 -8.93 12.12
N HIS A 122 -5.73 -8.09 12.66
CA HIS A 122 -6.71 -7.37 11.86
C HIS A 122 -6.03 -6.12 11.28
N PHE A 123 -5.89 -6.08 9.96
CA PHE A 123 -5.15 -5.02 9.26
C PHE A 123 -6.06 -4.27 8.29
N GLU A 124 -6.19 -2.96 8.48
CA GLU A 124 -6.96 -2.10 7.59
C GLU A 124 -6.08 -1.06 6.89
N THR A 125 -6.52 -0.67 5.70
CA THR A 125 -6.08 0.54 5.01
C THR A 125 -7.26 1.46 4.81
N ARG A 126 -7.08 2.75 5.09
CA ARG A 126 -8.12 3.77 4.92
C ARG A 126 -7.59 4.99 4.20
N LEU A 127 -8.42 5.58 3.34
CA LEU A 127 -8.14 6.86 2.71
C LEU A 127 -9.31 7.79 2.99
N ALA A 128 -9.06 8.96 3.61
CA ALA A 128 -10.08 9.93 3.99
C ALA A 128 -11.29 9.29 4.73
N GLY A 129 -11.02 8.33 5.62
CA GLY A 129 -12.03 7.61 6.39
C GLY A 129 -12.70 6.44 5.65
N VAL A 130 -12.48 6.29 4.34
CA VAL A 130 -13.01 5.17 3.56
C VAL A 130 -12.11 3.95 3.71
N ALA A 131 -12.66 2.82 4.15
CA ALA A 131 -11.93 1.55 4.22
C ALA A 131 -11.68 1.01 2.81
N LEU A 132 -10.42 0.74 2.51
CA LEU A 132 -9.95 0.15 1.26
C LEU A 132 -9.46 -1.27 1.53
N ASN A 133 -9.60 -2.15 0.55
CA ASN A 133 -9.07 -3.50 0.67
C ASN A 133 -7.54 -3.46 0.73
N PRO A 134 -6.89 -3.93 1.81
CA PRO A 134 -5.43 -3.94 1.88
C PRO A 134 -4.76 -4.74 0.75
N ALA A 135 -5.45 -5.71 0.15
CA ALA A 135 -4.95 -6.46 -1.00
C ALA A 135 -4.73 -5.60 -2.26
N LEU A 136 -5.27 -4.36 -2.30
CA LEU A 136 -4.96 -3.40 -3.37
C LEU A 136 -3.52 -2.86 -3.27
N PHE A 137 -2.91 -2.92 -2.10
CA PHE A 137 -1.61 -2.33 -1.81
C PHE A 137 -0.55 -3.38 -1.46
N PHE A 138 -0.95 -4.47 -0.79
CA PHE A 138 -0.07 -5.43 -0.15
C PHE A 138 -0.25 -6.82 -0.74
N ASP A 139 0.83 -7.41 -1.22
CA ASP A 139 0.92 -8.81 -1.61
C ASP A 139 1.51 -9.65 -0.48
N PHE A 140 0.65 -10.14 0.39
CA PHE A 140 1.09 -10.97 1.53
C PHE A 140 1.72 -12.29 1.07
N ALA A 141 1.30 -12.86 -0.05
CA ALA A 141 1.87 -14.11 -0.54
C ALA A 141 3.33 -13.93 -0.98
N ASN A 142 3.64 -12.82 -1.64
CA ASN A 142 5.00 -12.52 -2.10
C ASN A 142 5.78 -11.63 -1.13
N GLN A 143 5.14 -11.13 -0.05
CA GLN A 143 5.72 -10.19 0.93
C GLN A 143 6.24 -8.91 0.26
N ASP A 144 5.43 -8.36 -0.65
CA ASP A 144 5.76 -7.16 -1.42
C ASP A 144 4.51 -6.29 -1.62
N VAL A 145 4.68 -5.16 -2.27
CA VAL A 145 3.57 -4.31 -2.72
C VAL A 145 3.01 -4.80 -4.05
N THR A 146 1.75 -4.45 -4.33
CA THR A 146 1.05 -4.89 -5.53
C THR A 146 1.43 -4.12 -6.79
N GLY A 147 2.06 -2.96 -6.63
CA GLY A 147 2.46 -2.08 -7.73
C GLY A 147 3.12 -0.82 -7.21
N ASP A 148 3.74 -0.05 -8.10
CA ASP A 148 4.48 1.17 -7.75
C ASP A 148 3.57 2.32 -7.30
N TYR A 149 2.30 2.28 -7.62
CA TYR A 149 1.31 3.27 -7.20
C TYR A 149 -0.11 2.70 -7.29
N TYR A 150 -1.03 3.29 -6.54
CA TYR A 150 -2.45 3.02 -6.64
C TYR A 150 -3.23 4.32 -6.86
N VAL A 151 -4.07 4.34 -7.89
CA VAL A 151 -4.96 5.48 -8.17
C VAL A 151 -6.35 5.17 -7.63
N PHE A 152 -6.70 5.84 -6.54
CA PHE A 152 -8.03 5.69 -5.95
C PHE A 152 -9.10 6.32 -6.86
N ARG A 153 -10.10 5.54 -7.22
CA ARG A 153 -11.31 6.00 -7.91
C ARG A 153 -12.53 5.45 -7.19
N ARG A 154 -13.41 6.31 -6.75
CA ARG A 154 -14.60 5.93 -5.98
C ARG A 154 -15.53 4.98 -6.74
N ASN A 155 -15.65 5.15 -8.05
CA ASN A 155 -16.53 4.37 -8.92
C ASN A 155 -15.98 2.97 -9.25
N THR A 156 -14.67 2.73 -9.20
CA THR A 156 -14.04 1.46 -9.57
C THR A 156 -13.48 0.68 -8.38
N VAL A 157 -13.25 1.32 -7.23
CA VAL A 157 -12.59 0.71 -6.07
C VAL A 157 -13.27 -0.56 -5.57
N ALA A 158 -14.58 -0.65 -5.64
CA ALA A 158 -15.31 -1.86 -5.22
C ALA A 158 -14.99 -3.04 -6.14
N GLN A 159 -15.03 -2.84 -7.46
CA GLN A 159 -14.70 -3.87 -8.45
C GLN A 159 -13.21 -4.25 -8.41
N GLU A 160 -12.33 -3.25 -8.23
CA GLU A 160 -10.89 -3.49 -8.05
C GLU A 160 -10.61 -4.33 -6.80
N SER A 161 -11.34 -4.05 -5.70
CA SER A 161 -11.25 -4.81 -4.45
C SER A 161 -11.67 -6.28 -4.62
N GLU A 162 -12.75 -6.54 -5.36
CA GLU A 162 -13.20 -7.91 -5.66
C GLU A 162 -12.16 -8.65 -6.51
N ARG A 163 -11.62 -8.01 -7.54
CA ARG A 163 -10.55 -8.57 -8.36
C ARG A 163 -9.28 -8.89 -7.56
N ALA A 164 -8.85 -7.97 -6.69
CA ALA A 164 -7.69 -8.18 -5.83
C ALA A 164 -7.90 -9.36 -4.88
N THR A 165 -9.10 -9.51 -4.33
CA THR A 165 -9.45 -10.65 -3.47
C THR A 165 -9.46 -11.96 -4.25
N ALA A 166 -10.05 -12.00 -5.45
CA ALA A 166 -10.11 -13.18 -6.30
C ALA A 166 -8.72 -13.61 -6.80
N ALA A 167 -7.89 -12.67 -7.20
CA ALA A 167 -6.54 -12.94 -7.71
C ALA A 167 -5.59 -13.53 -6.66
N ARG A 168 -5.81 -13.24 -5.37
CA ARG A 168 -4.93 -13.68 -4.28
C ARG A 168 -5.40 -14.92 -3.56
N GLY A 169 -6.63 -15.31 -3.78
CA GLY A 169 -7.23 -16.47 -3.15
C GLY A 169 -7.30 -16.40 -1.62
N THR A 170 -7.99 -17.35 -1.03
CA THR A 170 -7.87 -17.68 0.38
C THR A 170 -6.85 -18.80 0.49
N SER A 171 -5.70 -18.56 1.12
CA SER A 171 -4.72 -19.62 1.39
C SER A 171 -5.23 -20.58 2.47
N SER A 172 -6.41 -21.15 2.27
CA SER A 172 -6.97 -22.14 3.19
C SER A 172 -6.31 -23.52 3.08
N SER A 173 -5.50 -23.75 2.03
CA SER A 173 -4.89 -25.05 1.75
C SER A 173 -3.49 -25.24 2.32
N LEU A 174 -2.82 -24.17 2.77
CA LEU A 174 -1.52 -24.29 3.43
C LEU A 174 -1.76 -24.34 4.94
N GLY A 175 -1.54 -25.50 5.53
CA GLY A 175 -1.59 -25.66 6.99
C GLY A 175 -0.79 -24.54 7.69
N TYR A 176 -1.39 -23.94 8.71
CA TYR A 176 -0.74 -22.88 9.48
C TYR A 176 0.45 -23.47 10.26
N SER A 177 1.65 -23.20 9.80
CA SER A 177 2.87 -23.40 10.60
C SER A 177 3.68 -22.12 10.58
N ARG A 178 4.49 -21.91 11.64
CA ARG A 178 5.36 -20.73 11.70
C ARG A 178 6.36 -20.72 10.55
N GLU A 179 6.82 -21.86 10.09
CA GLU A 179 7.71 -22.01 8.94
C GLU A 179 7.05 -21.60 7.62
N ASN A 180 5.78 -21.98 7.43
CA ASN A 180 5.01 -21.60 6.24
C ASN A 180 4.65 -20.09 6.24
N ILE A 181 4.54 -19.48 7.41
CA ILE A 181 4.17 -18.07 7.56
C ILE A 181 5.38 -17.16 7.45
N GLN A 182 6.47 -17.50 8.14
CA GLN A 182 7.66 -16.65 8.23
C GLN A 182 8.72 -16.98 7.19
N GLY A 183 8.53 -18.06 6.39
CA GLY A 183 9.57 -18.65 5.57
C GLY A 183 10.59 -19.39 6.41
N LYS A 184 11.28 -20.37 5.85
CA LYS A 184 12.46 -20.95 6.46
C LYS A 184 13.47 -19.85 6.67
N GLY A 185 13.88 -19.62 7.91
CA GLY A 185 14.84 -18.60 8.29
C GLY A 185 16.02 -18.61 7.32
N ASN A 186 16.40 -17.41 6.95
CA ASN A 186 17.39 -17.06 5.96
C ASN A 186 18.58 -18.02 5.90
N GLN A 187 18.59 -18.95 4.96
CA GLN A 187 19.82 -19.58 4.49
C GLN A 187 19.96 -19.29 3.00
N SER A 188 21.02 -18.51 2.74
CA SER A 188 21.68 -18.27 1.45
C SER A 188 20.95 -17.45 0.40
N HIS A 189 21.48 -16.25 0.24
CA HIS A 189 21.56 -15.62 -1.07
C HIS A 189 22.20 -16.61 -2.05
N SER A 190 21.46 -17.11 -3.03
CA SER A 190 22.01 -17.33 -4.37
C SER A 190 20.89 -17.67 -5.36
N SER A 191 21.09 -17.17 -6.57
CA SER A 191 20.38 -17.47 -7.82
C SER A 191 18.97 -16.89 -7.96
N ARG A 192 18.93 -15.59 -8.22
CA ARG A 192 17.88 -14.97 -9.01
C ARG A 192 18.04 -15.46 -10.46
N GLN A 193 17.28 -16.45 -10.86
CA GLN A 193 17.09 -16.72 -12.28
C GLN A 193 16.27 -15.57 -12.87
N GLU A 194 16.96 -14.77 -13.67
CA GLU A 194 16.34 -13.81 -14.58
C GLU A 194 15.47 -14.59 -15.57
N ARG A 195 14.16 -14.48 -15.44
CA ARG A 195 13.27 -14.85 -16.52
C ARG A 195 13.33 -13.75 -17.56
N SER A 196 14.07 -14.02 -18.64
CA SER A 196 14.07 -13.28 -19.87
C SER A 196 12.63 -13.21 -20.40
N TYR A 197 12.07 -12.00 -20.45
CA TYR A 197 10.88 -11.74 -21.25
C TYR A 197 11.33 -11.43 -22.66
N ASN A 198 11.11 -12.38 -23.55
CA ASN A 198 11.17 -12.13 -24.98
C ASN A 198 10.04 -11.16 -25.35
N THR A 199 10.42 -9.94 -25.68
CA THR A 199 9.54 -8.98 -26.33
C THR A 199 9.67 -9.15 -27.83
N ASP A 200 8.73 -9.87 -28.42
CA ASP A 200 8.48 -9.77 -29.85
C ASP A 200 7.78 -8.45 -30.13
N PHE A 201 8.53 -7.50 -30.66
CA PHE A 201 8.01 -6.27 -31.22
C PHE A 201 7.50 -6.54 -32.63
N SER A 202 6.22 -6.75 -32.78
CA SER A 202 5.52 -6.66 -34.06
C SER A 202 4.90 -5.26 -34.19
N SER A 203 5.39 -4.57 -35.19
CA SER A 203 5.02 -3.21 -35.60
C SER A 203 3.55 -3.09 -35.95
N HIS A 204 2.80 -2.24 -35.22
CA HIS A 204 1.55 -1.68 -35.71
C HIS A 204 1.52 -0.17 -35.44
N THR A 205 1.50 0.57 -36.53
CA THR A 205 1.26 2.01 -36.62
C THR A 205 -0.09 2.38 -35.98
N PRO A 206 -0.14 3.42 -35.13
CA PRO A 206 -1.43 3.88 -34.60
C PRO A 206 -2.14 4.79 -35.61
N ARG A 207 -3.35 4.42 -35.94
CA ARG A 207 -4.34 5.28 -36.58
C ARG A 207 -4.84 6.33 -35.57
N ASN A 208 -4.80 7.58 -35.97
CA ASN A 208 -5.41 8.70 -35.25
C ASN A 208 -6.91 8.49 -35.04
N GLU A 209 -7.34 8.46 -33.77
CA GLU A 209 -8.69 8.84 -33.41
C GLU A 209 -8.61 9.78 -32.22
N ALA A 210 -9.00 11.04 -32.46
CA ALA A 210 -9.15 12.05 -31.44
C ALA A 210 -10.39 11.76 -30.60
N SER A 211 -10.21 11.31 -29.36
CA SER A 211 -11.24 11.30 -28.35
C SER A 211 -10.77 12.14 -27.17
N ALA A 212 -11.61 13.08 -26.75
CA ALA A 212 -11.41 14.00 -25.64
C ALA A 212 -11.04 13.23 -24.36
N ASP A 213 -9.77 13.27 -23.97
CA ASP A 213 -9.25 12.65 -22.78
C ASP A 213 -9.38 13.62 -21.60
N ASN A 214 -10.39 13.42 -20.77
CA ASN A 214 -10.59 14.15 -19.53
C ASN A 214 -9.50 13.79 -18.53
N GLY A 215 -8.40 14.57 -18.52
CA GLY A 215 -7.50 14.79 -17.42
C GLY A 215 -6.99 13.58 -16.65
N LYS A 216 -6.32 12.63 -17.29
CA LYS A 216 -5.58 11.58 -16.56
C LYS A 216 -4.36 12.19 -15.90
N ILE A 217 -4.23 12.03 -14.59
CA ILE A 217 -3.04 12.41 -13.84
C ILE A 217 -2.04 11.27 -13.89
N PHE A 218 -0.84 11.56 -14.37
CA PHE A 218 0.31 10.68 -14.34
C PHE A 218 1.34 11.19 -13.33
N TYR A 219 2.18 10.30 -12.84
CA TYR A 219 3.30 10.71 -11.99
C TYR A 219 4.61 10.31 -12.65
N HIS A 220 5.50 11.27 -12.73
CA HIS A 220 6.86 11.08 -13.21
C HIS A 220 7.81 11.01 -12.01
N LYS A 221 8.62 9.95 -11.92
CA LYS A 221 9.68 9.86 -10.95
C LYS A 221 10.95 10.41 -11.57
N VAL A 222 11.48 11.47 -10.97
CA VAL A 222 12.70 12.11 -11.41
C VAL A 222 13.86 11.12 -11.36
N ALA A 223 14.51 10.86 -12.50
CA ALA A 223 15.71 10.08 -12.59
C ALA A 223 16.95 10.95 -12.31
N ASN A 224 18.10 10.29 -12.13
CA ASN A 224 19.36 11.01 -11.90
C ASN A 224 19.68 11.93 -13.09
N GLY A 225 19.88 13.23 -12.81
CA GLY A 225 20.20 14.23 -13.82
C GLY A 225 19.03 14.81 -14.60
N GLU A 226 17.78 14.39 -14.34
CA GLU A 226 16.61 15.01 -14.97
C GLU A 226 16.32 16.39 -14.41
N THR A 227 15.84 17.27 -15.28
CA THR A 227 15.41 18.65 -14.96
C THR A 227 13.92 18.82 -15.24
N LEU A 228 13.30 19.87 -14.70
CA LEU A 228 11.89 20.20 -14.99
C LEU A 228 11.65 20.38 -16.49
N GLU A 229 12.64 20.88 -17.24
CA GLU A 229 12.58 21.05 -18.69
C GLU A 229 12.51 19.71 -19.41
N THR A 230 13.42 18.78 -19.06
CA THR A 230 13.47 17.45 -19.69
C THR A 230 12.18 16.66 -19.41
N ILE A 231 11.69 16.73 -18.19
CA ILE A 231 10.46 16.04 -17.75
C ILE A 231 9.22 16.63 -18.46
N ALA A 232 9.10 17.98 -18.51
CA ALA A 232 7.99 18.63 -19.21
C ALA A 232 7.97 18.27 -20.69
N LYS A 233 9.14 18.27 -21.36
CA LYS A 233 9.29 17.88 -22.76
C LYS A 233 8.92 16.40 -22.99
N GLN A 234 9.36 15.50 -22.12
CA GLN A 234 9.06 14.07 -22.21
C GLN A 234 7.56 13.78 -22.15
N HIS A 235 6.83 14.56 -21.35
CA HIS A 235 5.39 14.38 -21.16
C HIS A 235 4.52 15.27 -22.04
N GLY A 236 5.15 16.12 -22.88
CA GLY A 236 4.43 17.00 -23.83
C GLY A 236 3.60 18.08 -23.14
N ILE A 237 4.03 18.57 -21.98
CA ILE A 237 3.40 19.66 -21.23
C ILE A 237 4.38 20.83 -21.06
N SER A 238 3.86 22.03 -20.75
CA SER A 238 4.73 23.17 -20.48
C SER A 238 5.35 23.09 -19.08
N ILE A 239 6.53 23.71 -18.91
CA ILE A 239 7.19 23.80 -17.60
C ILE A 239 6.29 24.52 -16.59
N GLU A 240 5.58 25.56 -17.04
CA GLU A 240 4.63 26.30 -16.22
C GLU A 240 3.48 25.42 -15.73
N GLN A 241 2.97 24.56 -16.60
CA GLN A 241 1.94 23.59 -16.25
C GLN A 241 2.48 22.57 -15.24
N LEU A 242 3.66 22.01 -15.47
CA LEU A 242 4.34 21.09 -14.55
C LEU A 242 4.57 21.73 -13.18
N CYS A 243 5.10 22.96 -13.16
CA CYS A 243 5.34 23.70 -11.92
C CYS A 243 4.05 24.00 -11.15
N ARG A 244 2.99 24.42 -11.85
CA ARG A 244 1.68 24.73 -11.24
C ARG A 244 1.04 23.50 -10.63
N GLN A 245 1.06 22.38 -11.35
CA GLN A 245 0.51 21.10 -10.87
C GLN A 245 1.21 20.60 -9.61
N ASN A 246 2.52 20.84 -9.51
CA ASN A 246 3.34 20.37 -8.40
C ASN A 246 3.59 21.43 -7.31
N ARG A 247 3.06 22.65 -7.46
CA ARG A 247 3.26 23.78 -6.52
C ARG A 247 4.74 24.09 -6.27
N ILE A 248 5.57 23.99 -7.32
CA ILE A 248 7.01 24.28 -7.28
C ILE A 248 7.35 25.46 -8.18
N GLY A 249 8.44 26.15 -7.83
CA GLY A 249 8.96 27.25 -8.65
C GLY A 249 9.70 26.74 -9.89
N ARG A 250 9.76 27.56 -10.95
CA ARG A 250 10.47 27.24 -12.18
C ARG A 250 11.99 27.00 -12.00
N LEU A 251 12.56 27.59 -10.95
CA LEU A 251 13.98 27.43 -10.58
C LEU A 251 14.21 26.33 -9.53
N THR A 252 13.16 25.60 -9.15
CA THR A 252 13.29 24.53 -8.16
C THR A 252 14.10 23.38 -8.76
N ARG A 253 15.18 23.00 -8.08
CA ARG A 253 15.93 21.79 -8.41
C ARG A 253 15.11 20.59 -7.92
N VAL A 254 14.82 19.66 -8.83
CA VAL A 254 14.21 18.39 -8.49
C VAL A 254 15.29 17.38 -8.10
N SER A 255 14.96 16.51 -7.16
CA SER A 255 15.89 15.49 -6.68
C SER A 255 15.54 14.13 -7.28
N GLU A 256 16.56 13.29 -7.47
CA GLU A 256 16.35 11.90 -7.87
C GLU A 256 15.35 11.21 -6.93
N GLY A 257 14.40 10.49 -7.51
CA GLY A 257 13.34 9.83 -6.79
C GLY A 257 12.13 10.71 -6.43
N GLN A 258 12.21 12.04 -6.62
CA GLN A 258 11.07 12.94 -6.44
C GLN A 258 9.95 12.60 -7.43
N LEU A 259 8.69 12.64 -6.95
CA LEU A 259 7.52 12.41 -7.79
C LEU A 259 6.90 13.74 -8.20
N LEU A 260 6.68 13.89 -9.49
CA LEU A 260 5.97 15.04 -10.07
C LEU A 260 4.66 14.59 -10.69
N SER A 261 3.56 15.24 -10.32
CA SER A 261 2.26 15.01 -10.94
C SER A 261 2.20 15.66 -12.31
N ILE A 262 1.63 14.93 -13.28
CA ILE A 262 1.50 15.36 -14.67
C ILE A 262 0.06 15.12 -15.11
N THR A 263 -0.62 16.18 -15.48
CA THR A 263 -1.97 16.10 -16.07
C THR A 263 -1.85 16.53 -17.53
N LYS A 264 -2.30 15.67 -18.42
CA LYS A 264 -2.44 16.00 -19.84
C LYS A 264 -3.84 16.53 -20.10
#